data_130207656e5400494c07838a45001383
#
_entry.id   130207656e5400494c07838a45001383
#
_cell.length_a   1.000
_cell.length_b   1.000
_cell.length_c   1.000
_cell.angle_alpha   90.00
_cell.angle_beta   90.00
_cell.angle_gamma   90.00
#
_symmetry.space_group_name_H-M   'P 1'
#
loop_
_entity.id
_entity.type
_entity.pdbx_description
1 polymer ?
#
loop_
_entity_poly.entity_id
_entity_poly.type
_entity_poly.pdbx_seq_one_letter_code
_entity_poly.pdbx_strand_id
1 'polypeptide(L)'
;MRVLITTDWYEPVINGVVTSVMNLSRQLRERGHEVKILTLSRTFHSYIEGDVVYAGSIGLGCIYPQARLKIPKAAGDYMEMLLEWKPDIVHSQCEFSTFFLAKRIASELHVPIVHTYHTVYEDYTHYFSPQKVWGRNIVQLMTKKLANAVETLIAPSDKIRKILEGYQVSCPVEVIPSGIHLEKYQLCKKEDWRKKIRMQLGISQDALVLVYVGRMAKEKNIEELLEYQQDAGKSGVILVLVGDGPYLPEMKKKVEELKLAKNVIFTGMIIPEEVGHYYQAGDLFVSASTSETQGMTYAEALASGIPLLCRRDGCLEQVVTDGENGWQYDKKEDYLMRIQEWKGMGENARGKMQNKAAISAEKFSSGNFAERVEKIYEQQIRKYRYENAA
;
A
#
# COMPACT_ATOMS: atom_id res chain seq x y z
N MET A 1 -14.53 -4.95 21.41
CA MET A 1 -13.33 -5.80 21.56
C MET A 1 -12.14 -4.90 21.84
N ARG A 2 -11.14 -5.42 22.55
CA ARG A 2 -9.81 -4.83 22.68
C ARG A 2 -8.89 -5.43 21.62
N VAL A 3 -8.43 -4.61 20.70
CA VAL A 3 -7.61 -5.03 19.56
C VAL A 3 -6.21 -4.46 19.70
N LEU A 4 -5.20 -5.32 19.75
CA LEU A 4 -3.80 -4.91 19.69
C LEU A 4 -3.28 -5.04 18.27
N ILE A 5 -2.95 -3.92 17.62
CA ILE A 5 -2.28 -3.91 16.31
C ILE A 5 -0.78 -3.78 16.55
N THR A 6 0.02 -4.64 15.90
CA THR A 6 1.49 -4.56 15.98
C THR A 6 2.09 -4.30 14.61
N THR A 7 3.05 -3.37 14.52
CA THR A 7 3.69 -2.96 13.27
C THR A 7 5.10 -2.45 13.52
N ASP A 8 6.06 -2.77 12.64
CA ASP A 8 7.42 -2.25 12.75
C ASP A 8 7.53 -0.79 12.29
N TRP A 9 6.57 -0.32 11.49
CA TRP A 9 6.52 1.04 10.96
C TRP A 9 5.23 1.73 11.37
N TYR A 10 5.38 2.94 11.90
CA TYR A 10 4.27 3.83 12.23
C TYR A 10 4.65 5.29 11.96
N GLU A 11 3.72 6.22 12.20
CA GLU A 11 4.00 7.65 12.02
C GLU A 11 5.31 8.08 12.68
N PRO A 12 6.04 8.99 12.05
CA PRO A 12 5.77 9.77 10.84
C PRO A 12 6.27 9.12 9.52
N VAL A 13 6.42 7.80 9.46
CA VAL A 13 6.80 7.08 8.24
C VAL A 13 5.62 7.08 7.27
N ILE A 14 5.84 7.42 6.00
CA ILE A 14 4.82 7.41 4.95
C ILE A 14 5.04 6.19 4.06
N ASN A 15 4.18 5.19 4.20
CA ASN A 15 4.12 4.01 3.32
C ASN A 15 2.75 3.33 3.41
N GLY A 16 2.49 2.36 2.51
CA GLY A 16 1.21 1.66 2.45
C GLY A 16 0.83 0.88 3.72
N VAL A 17 1.82 0.33 4.45
CA VAL A 17 1.57 -0.39 5.72
C VAL A 17 1.05 0.58 6.78
N VAL A 18 1.72 1.71 6.96
CA VAL A 18 1.31 2.74 7.94
C VAL A 18 -0.08 3.26 7.60
N THR A 19 -0.34 3.58 6.33
CA THR A 19 -1.67 4.04 5.89
C THR A 19 -2.75 2.99 6.16
N SER A 20 -2.47 1.71 5.91
CA SER A 20 -3.40 0.60 6.20
C SER A 20 -3.70 0.49 7.70
N VAL A 21 -2.66 0.53 8.55
CA VAL A 21 -2.79 0.48 10.00
C VAL A 21 -3.60 1.66 10.54
N MET A 22 -3.30 2.88 10.07
CA MET A 22 -4.02 4.09 10.50
C MET A 22 -5.51 4.04 10.11
N ASN A 23 -5.81 3.65 8.87
CA ASN A 23 -7.20 3.54 8.40
C ASN A 23 -7.95 2.45 9.17
N LEU A 24 -7.34 1.28 9.39
CA LEU A 24 -7.94 0.20 10.17
C LEU A 24 -8.20 0.62 11.61
N SER A 25 -7.19 1.15 12.29
CA SER A 25 -7.29 1.52 13.72
C SER A 25 -8.34 2.60 13.93
N ARG A 26 -8.42 3.62 13.05
CA ARG A 26 -9.43 4.65 13.11
C ARG A 26 -10.83 4.05 12.96
N GLN A 27 -11.05 3.24 11.91
CA GLN A 27 -12.36 2.65 11.64
C GLN A 27 -12.82 1.69 12.74
N LEU A 28 -11.91 0.91 13.33
CA LEU A 28 -12.23 0.06 14.47
C LEU A 28 -12.66 0.87 15.69
N ARG A 29 -12.00 2.01 15.97
CA ARG A 29 -12.42 2.92 17.05
C ARG A 29 -13.77 3.56 16.79
N GLU A 30 -14.03 4.02 15.56
CA GLU A 30 -15.34 4.56 15.14
C GLU A 30 -16.47 3.51 15.30
N ARG A 31 -16.14 2.23 15.19
CA ARG A 31 -17.05 1.09 15.39
C ARG A 31 -17.16 0.65 16.87
N GLY A 32 -16.56 1.39 17.80
CA GLY A 32 -16.65 1.17 19.24
C GLY A 32 -15.67 0.15 19.82
N HIS A 33 -14.59 -0.16 19.13
CA HIS A 33 -13.52 -1.01 19.66
C HIS A 33 -12.44 -0.19 20.36
N GLU A 34 -11.86 -0.75 21.43
CA GLU A 34 -10.64 -0.24 22.04
C GLU A 34 -9.45 -0.74 21.21
N VAL A 35 -8.62 0.18 20.69
CA VAL A 35 -7.48 -0.19 19.84
C VAL A 35 -6.20 0.42 20.40
N LYS A 36 -5.22 -0.43 20.69
CA LYS A 36 -3.84 -0.01 20.97
C LYS A 36 -2.92 -0.44 19.84
N ILE A 37 -1.87 0.34 19.62
CA ILE A 37 -0.84 0.06 18.62
C ILE A 37 0.49 -0.17 19.33
N LEU A 38 1.20 -1.24 18.96
CA LEU A 38 2.57 -1.50 19.39
C LEU A 38 3.50 -1.38 18.19
N THR A 39 4.42 -0.43 18.27
CA THR A 39 5.37 -0.15 17.18
C THR A 39 6.80 0.01 17.70
N LEU A 40 7.75 0.28 16.80
CA LEU A 40 9.15 0.51 17.15
C LEU A 40 9.45 1.99 17.31
N SER A 41 10.07 2.36 18.44
CA SER A 41 10.62 3.69 18.67
C SER A 41 11.77 3.98 17.71
N ARG A 42 11.95 5.23 17.31
CA ARG A 42 13.14 5.69 16.58
C ARG A 42 14.39 5.83 17.46
N THR A 43 14.23 5.71 18.77
CA THR A 43 15.28 5.80 19.77
C THR A 43 15.46 4.50 20.53
N PHE A 44 16.48 4.43 21.37
CA PHE A 44 16.71 3.29 22.28
C PHE A 44 15.66 3.19 23.40
N HIS A 45 14.90 4.26 23.65
CA HIS A 45 13.93 4.34 24.72
C HIS A 45 12.54 3.96 24.23
N SER A 46 11.83 3.20 25.08
CA SER A 46 10.40 2.96 24.91
C SER A 46 9.61 4.11 25.53
N TYR A 47 8.47 4.43 24.95
CA TYR A 47 7.54 5.44 25.46
C TYR A 47 6.12 5.17 24.98
N ILE A 48 5.14 5.87 25.52
CA ILE A 48 3.74 5.83 25.11
C ILE A 48 3.32 7.23 24.65
N GLU A 49 2.55 7.27 23.59
CA GLU A 49 1.86 8.46 23.14
C GLU A 49 0.40 8.11 22.80
N GLY A 50 -0.53 8.54 23.65
CA GLY A 50 -1.94 8.13 23.54
C GLY A 50 -2.11 6.61 23.65
N ASP A 51 -2.69 6.03 22.60
CA ASP A 51 -2.89 4.58 22.49
C ASP A 51 -1.75 3.84 21.77
N VAL A 52 -0.62 4.51 21.52
CA VAL A 52 0.53 3.95 20.82
C VAL A 52 1.68 3.70 21.74
N VAL A 53 2.14 2.45 21.78
CA VAL A 53 3.33 2.02 22.53
C VAL A 53 4.50 1.92 21.57
N TYR A 54 5.55 2.68 21.82
CA TYR A 54 6.78 2.69 21.04
C TYR A 54 7.86 1.90 21.80
N ALA A 55 8.19 0.70 21.29
CA ALA A 55 9.25 -0.13 21.87
C ALA A 55 10.63 0.32 21.39
N GLY A 56 11.57 0.52 22.31
CA GLY A 56 12.93 0.96 22.01
C GLY A 56 13.62 0.06 20.96
N SER A 57 14.28 0.67 19.98
CA SER A 57 14.87 -0.05 18.87
C SER A 57 16.16 0.60 18.33
N ILE A 58 16.91 -0.20 17.54
CA ILE A 58 18.14 0.20 16.85
C ILE A 58 17.88 0.18 15.35
N GLY A 59 18.33 1.21 14.62
CA GLY A 59 18.24 1.25 13.17
C GLY A 59 19.19 0.25 12.50
N LEU A 60 18.72 -0.44 11.47
CA LEU A 60 19.47 -1.32 10.58
C LEU A 60 19.61 -0.72 9.19
N GLY A 61 19.87 0.56 9.10
CA GLY A 61 19.94 1.32 7.85
C GLY A 61 20.95 0.80 6.82
N CYS A 62 21.93 -0.02 7.24
CA CYS A 62 22.85 -0.72 6.36
C CYS A 62 22.20 -1.87 5.55
N ILE A 63 21.08 -2.42 6.02
CA ILE A 63 20.34 -3.49 5.33
C ILE A 63 19.18 -2.88 4.53
N TYR A 64 18.37 -2.05 5.19
CA TYR A 64 17.27 -1.31 4.58
C TYR A 64 17.06 0.01 5.33
N PRO A 65 16.90 1.17 4.64
CA PRO A 65 16.91 2.49 5.27
C PRO A 65 15.93 2.68 6.44
N GLN A 66 14.82 1.97 6.43
CA GLN A 66 13.77 2.07 7.46
C GLN A 66 13.73 0.85 8.40
N ALA A 67 14.60 -0.15 8.21
CA ALA A 67 14.63 -1.34 9.05
C ALA A 67 15.10 -1.01 10.47
N ARG A 68 14.43 -1.59 11.46
CA ARG A 68 14.77 -1.43 12.87
C ARG A 68 14.67 -2.77 13.60
N LEU A 69 15.53 -2.95 14.58
CA LEU A 69 15.52 -4.13 15.45
C LEU A 69 15.16 -3.69 16.87
N LYS A 70 14.21 -4.39 17.50
CA LYS A 70 13.85 -4.12 18.91
C LYS A 70 15.02 -4.44 19.85
N ILE A 71 15.12 -3.68 20.93
CA ILE A 71 16.05 -3.95 22.02
C ILE A 71 15.43 -4.98 22.97
N PRO A 72 16.14 -6.08 23.32
CA PRO A 72 15.54 -7.22 24.02
C PRO A 72 14.85 -6.92 25.35
N LYS A 73 15.25 -5.92 26.10
CA LYS A 73 14.67 -5.55 27.41
C LYS A 73 13.99 -4.17 27.44
N ALA A 74 14.03 -3.41 26.37
CA ALA A 74 13.59 -2.01 26.38
C ALA A 74 12.07 -1.83 26.51
N ALA A 75 11.27 -2.88 26.33
CA ALA A 75 9.80 -2.81 26.39
C ALA A 75 9.20 -3.50 27.64
N GLY A 76 9.99 -3.82 28.67
CA GLY A 76 9.54 -4.61 29.83
C GLY A 76 8.24 -4.08 30.46
N ASP A 77 8.28 -2.88 31.01
CA ASP A 77 7.13 -2.26 31.70
C ASP A 77 5.92 -2.06 30.77
N TYR A 78 6.16 -1.73 29.50
CA TYR A 78 5.09 -1.54 28.53
C TYR A 78 4.47 -2.86 28.06
N MET A 79 5.24 -3.96 28.07
CA MET A 79 4.72 -5.30 27.85
C MET A 79 3.77 -5.72 28.96
N GLU A 80 4.13 -5.47 30.22
CA GLU A 80 3.26 -5.74 31.38
C GLU A 80 1.95 -4.96 31.29
N MET A 81 2.02 -3.66 30.95
CA MET A 81 0.83 -2.84 30.73
C MET A 81 -0.09 -3.41 29.61
N LEU A 82 0.48 -3.90 28.49
CA LEU A 82 -0.32 -4.51 27.43
C LEU A 82 -0.92 -5.84 27.85
N LEU A 83 -0.22 -6.62 28.67
CA LEU A 83 -0.73 -7.86 29.25
C LEU A 83 -1.85 -7.58 30.26
N GLU A 84 -1.73 -6.55 31.09
CA GLU A 84 -2.78 -6.09 32.02
C GLU A 84 -4.00 -5.54 31.28
N TRP A 85 -3.81 -4.88 30.14
CA TRP A 85 -4.89 -4.38 29.29
C TRP A 85 -5.71 -5.51 28.66
N LYS A 86 -5.15 -6.71 28.51
CA LYS A 86 -5.81 -7.94 28.05
C LYS A 86 -6.53 -7.75 26.70
N PRO A 87 -5.82 -7.61 25.57
CA PRO A 87 -6.45 -7.62 24.25
C PRO A 87 -7.21 -8.92 24.02
N ASP A 88 -8.36 -8.84 23.33
CA ASP A 88 -9.12 -10.01 22.89
C ASP A 88 -8.47 -10.69 21.66
N ILE A 89 -7.70 -9.91 20.89
CA ILE A 89 -7.04 -10.35 19.66
C ILE A 89 -5.79 -9.51 19.38
N VAL A 90 -4.79 -10.13 18.75
CA VAL A 90 -3.59 -9.45 18.25
C VAL A 90 -3.61 -9.48 16.72
N HIS A 91 -3.46 -8.30 16.08
CA HIS A 91 -3.33 -8.20 14.63
C HIS A 91 -1.94 -7.70 14.25
N SER A 92 -1.12 -8.59 13.73
CA SER A 92 0.24 -8.26 13.27
C SER A 92 0.22 -7.77 11.82
N GLN A 93 1.01 -6.71 11.54
CA GLN A 93 1.13 -6.07 10.23
C GLN A 93 2.54 -6.18 9.64
N CYS A 94 3.50 -6.72 10.41
CA CYS A 94 4.88 -6.90 9.99
C CYS A 94 5.42 -8.22 10.55
N GLU A 95 6.39 -8.80 9.86
CA GLU A 95 6.92 -10.15 10.09
C GLU A 95 8.15 -10.19 11.01
N PHE A 96 8.65 -9.01 11.42
CA PHE A 96 9.94 -8.90 12.12
C PHE A 96 9.77 -8.62 13.62
N SER A 97 10.35 -7.53 14.11
CA SER A 97 10.51 -7.26 15.53
C SER A 97 9.21 -7.26 16.34
N THR A 98 8.17 -6.59 15.83
CA THR A 98 6.88 -6.50 16.52
C THR A 98 6.08 -7.80 16.45
N PHE A 99 6.31 -8.65 15.44
CA PHE A 99 5.69 -9.97 15.38
C PHE A 99 6.11 -10.88 16.54
N PHE A 100 7.39 -10.82 16.94
CA PHE A 100 7.85 -11.58 18.12
C PHE A 100 7.19 -11.10 19.41
N LEU A 101 6.93 -9.78 19.53
CA LEU A 101 6.19 -9.22 20.67
C LEU A 101 4.72 -9.64 20.63
N ALA A 102 4.09 -9.59 19.44
CA ALA A 102 2.73 -10.07 19.21
C ALA A 102 2.56 -11.52 19.65
N LYS A 103 3.45 -12.41 19.23
CA LYS A 103 3.45 -13.83 19.63
C LYS A 103 3.57 -14.01 21.12
N ARG A 104 4.44 -13.25 21.77
CA ARG A 104 4.62 -13.33 23.21
C ARG A 104 3.33 -12.94 23.93
N ILE A 105 2.72 -11.79 23.59
CA ILE A 105 1.48 -11.32 24.22
C ILE A 105 0.35 -12.34 23.98
N ALA A 106 0.19 -12.82 22.75
CA ALA A 106 -0.86 -13.76 22.42
C ALA A 106 -0.70 -15.10 23.17
N SER A 107 0.54 -15.60 23.29
CA SER A 107 0.84 -16.82 24.04
C SER A 107 0.60 -16.67 25.54
N GLU A 108 1.01 -15.56 26.14
CA GLU A 108 0.83 -15.32 27.59
C GLU A 108 -0.66 -15.11 27.95
N LEU A 109 -1.44 -14.51 27.06
CA LEU A 109 -2.86 -14.23 27.30
C LEU A 109 -3.81 -15.28 26.72
N HIS A 110 -3.30 -16.25 25.98
CA HIS A 110 -4.10 -17.23 25.26
C HIS A 110 -5.17 -16.57 24.37
N VAL A 111 -4.73 -15.66 23.45
CA VAL A 111 -5.58 -14.98 22.48
C VAL A 111 -5.11 -15.22 21.04
N PRO A 112 -6.02 -15.18 20.04
CA PRO A 112 -5.66 -15.44 18.65
C PRO A 112 -4.80 -14.32 18.03
N ILE A 113 -3.98 -14.72 17.04
CA ILE A 113 -3.23 -13.78 16.17
C ILE A 113 -3.79 -13.86 14.76
N VAL A 114 -4.08 -12.69 14.18
CA VAL A 114 -4.30 -12.51 12.75
C VAL A 114 -3.11 -11.74 12.18
N HIS A 115 -2.71 -12.04 10.94
CA HIS A 115 -1.59 -11.34 10.30
C HIS A 115 -1.94 -10.88 8.89
N THR A 116 -1.67 -9.61 8.56
CA THR A 116 -1.78 -9.10 7.20
C THR A 116 -0.42 -9.11 6.51
N TYR A 117 -0.35 -9.78 5.35
CA TYR A 117 0.87 -9.94 4.55
C TYR A 117 1.02 -8.78 3.55
N HIS A 118 1.83 -7.78 3.90
CA HIS A 118 1.92 -6.53 3.13
C HIS A 118 3.02 -6.49 2.08
N THR A 119 3.97 -7.42 2.06
CA THR A 119 5.18 -7.29 1.25
C THR A 119 5.47 -8.55 0.43
N VAL A 120 5.66 -8.39 -0.88
CA VAL A 120 6.23 -9.45 -1.74
C VAL A 120 7.74 -9.50 -1.54
N TYR A 121 8.18 -10.20 -0.50
CA TYR A 121 9.61 -10.28 -0.16
C TYR A 121 10.48 -10.87 -1.26
N GLU A 122 9.92 -11.64 -2.18
CA GLU A 122 10.66 -12.15 -3.34
C GLU A 122 11.23 -11.04 -4.22
N ASP A 123 10.51 -9.91 -4.36
CA ASP A 123 10.95 -8.75 -5.14
C ASP A 123 12.10 -7.99 -4.46
N TYR A 124 12.27 -8.18 -3.15
CA TYR A 124 13.30 -7.55 -2.33
C TYR A 124 14.50 -8.47 -2.02
N THR A 125 14.54 -9.68 -2.57
CA THR A 125 15.63 -10.63 -2.31
C THR A 125 16.99 -10.11 -2.71
N HIS A 126 17.06 -9.20 -3.69
CA HIS A 126 18.30 -8.56 -4.15
C HIS A 126 19.01 -7.72 -3.05
N TYR A 127 18.30 -7.34 -1.98
CA TYR A 127 18.91 -6.60 -0.86
C TYR A 127 19.69 -7.51 0.11
N PHE A 128 19.37 -8.81 0.19
CA PHE A 128 19.95 -9.71 1.17
C PHE A 128 20.47 -11.04 0.59
N SER A 129 20.24 -11.32 -0.68
CA SER A 129 20.76 -12.53 -1.33
C SER A 129 21.24 -12.25 -2.76
N PRO A 130 22.48 -12.59 -3.12
CA PRO A 130 22.97 -12.44 -4.48
C PRO A 130 22.34 -13.43 -5.47
N GLN A 131 21.68 -14.50 -4.98
CA GLN A 131 21.01 -15.50 -5.79
C GLN A 131 19.49 -15.51 -5.51
N LYS A 132 18.68 -15.20 -6.51
CA LYS A 132 17.21 -15.13 -6.41
C LYS A 132 16.57 -16.41 -5.86
N VAL A 133 17.07 -17.59 -6.26
CA VAL A 133 16.51 -18.89 -5.83
C VAL A 133 16.68 -19.11 -4.32
N TRP A 134 17.85 -18.81 -3.78
CA TRP A 134 18.11 -18.91 -2.33
C TRP A 134 17.26 -17.93 -1.53
N GLY A 135 17.17 -16.68 -2.02
CA GLY A 135 16.32 -15.67 -1.40
C GLY A 135 14.86 -16.10 -1.32
N ARG A 136 14.32 -16.66 -2.40
CA ARG A 136 12.95 -17.19 -2.45
C ARG A 136 12.72 -18.32 -1.43
N ASN A 137 13.61 -19.29 -1.34
CA ASN A 137 13.49 -20.39 -0.38
C ASN A 137 13.50 -19.90 1.08
N ILE A 138 14.33 -18.89 1.39
CA ILE A 138 14.36 -18.26 2.72
C ILE A 138 13.03 -17.57 3.01
N VAL A 139 12.52 -16.77 2.09
CA VAL A 139 11.21 -16.10 2.21
C VAL A 139 10.10 -17.13 2.44
N GLN A 140 10.05 -18.18 1.63
CA GLN A 140 9.06 -19.24 1.77
C GLN A 140 9.11 -19.91 3.15
N LEU A 141 10.31 -20.25 3.64
CA LEU A 141 10.47 -20.87 4.96
C LEU A 141 10.05 -19.93 6.09
N MET A 142 10.43 -18.65 6.00
CA MET A 142 10.02 -17.63 6.99
C MET A 142 8.50 -17.45 7.00
N THR A 143 7.88 -17.35 5.83
CA THR A 143 6.42 -17.21 5.70
C THR A 143 5.68 -18.44 6.24
N LYS A 144 6.18 -19.67 5.99
CA LYS A 144 5.62 -20.88 6.60
C LYS A 144 5.69 -20.87 8.12
N LYS A 145 6.85 -20.47 8.69
CA LYS A 145 7.00 -20.35 10.15
C LYS A 145 6.06 -19.32 10.75
N LEU A 146 5.82 -18.22 10.06
CA LEU A 146 4.87 -17.19 10.46
C LEU A 146 3.44 -17.77 10.41
N ALA A 147 3.06 -18.39 9.30
CA ALA A 147 1.74 -18.99 9.11
C ALA A 147 1.39 -20.06 10.17
N ASN A 148 2.39 -20.81 10.64
CA ASN A 148 2.22 -21.78 11.74
C ASN A 148 2.00 -21.12 13.12
N ALA A 149 2.13 -19.81 13.21
CA ALA A 149 2.04 -19.06 14.47
C ALA A 149 0.86 -18.08 14.50
N VAL A 150 -0.02 -18.16 13.50
CA VAL A 150 -1.20 -17.29 13.38
C VAL A 150 -2.42 -18.11 12.98
N GLU A 151 -3.60 -17.69 13.36
CA GLU A 151 -4.86 -18.37 13.08
C GLU A 151 -5.36 -18.08 11.66
N THR A 152 -5.04 -16.90 11.12
CA THR A 152 -5.46 -16.48 9.77
C THR A 152 -4.46 -15.49 9.19
N LEU A 153 -4.15 -15.66 7.90
CA LEU A 153 -3.46 -14.67 7.09
C LEU A 153 -4.48 -13.84 6.31
N ILE A 154 -4.27 -12.53 6.27
CA ILE A 154 -4.99 -11.61 5.38
C ILE A 154 -4.06 -11.26 4.22
N ALA A 155 -4.50 -11.57 3.01
CA ALA A 155 -3.85 -11.19 1.76
C ALA A 155 -4.55 -9.95 1.18
N PRO A 156 -3.83 -8.87 0.82
CA PRO A 156 -4.46 -7.67 0.28
C PRO A 156 -4.97 -7.83 -1.17
N SER A 157 -4.61 -8.92 -1.85
CA SER A 157 -5.07 -9.26 -3.20
C SER A 157 -5.01 -10.75 -3.47
N ASP A 158 -5.70 -11.20 -4.54
CA ASP A 158 -5.61 -12.59 -5.02
C ASP A 158 -4.20 -12.97 -5.48
N LYS A 159 -3.41 -12.02 -5.98
CA LYS A 159 -1.98 -12.24 -6.27
C LYS A 159 -1.25 -12.76 -5.03
N ILE A 160 -1.44 -12.10 -3.90
CA ILE A 160 -0.79 -12.48 -2.64
C ILE A 160 -1.34 -13.80 -2.11
N ARG A 161 -2.65 -14.03 -2.21
CA ARG A 161 -3.25 -15.32 -1.86
C ARG A 161 -2.60 -16.45 -2.66
N LYS A 162 -2.50 -16.33 -3.99
CA LYS A 162 -1.85 -17.32 -4.87
C LYS A 162 -0.39 -17.57 -4.49
N ILE A 163 0.36 -16.53 -4.10
CA ILE A 163 1.75 -16.65 -3.62
C ILE A 163 1.79 -17.47 -2.31
N LEU A 164 0.95 -17.13 -1.34
CA LEU A 164 0.90 -17.82 -0.05
C LEU A 164 0.46 -19.29 -0.19
N GLU A 165 -0.52 -19.56 -1.05
CA GLU A 165 -0.94 -20.93 -1.42
C GLU A 165 0.22 -21.70 -2.07
N GLY A 166 0.97 -21.05 -2.97
CA GLY A 166 2.18 -21.61 -3.57
C GLY A 166 3.29 -21.91 -2.55
N TYR A 167 3.33 -21.18 -1.45
CA TYR A 167 4.21 -21.49 -0.31
C TYR A 167 3.64 -22.61 0.57
N GLN A 168 2.43 -23.09 0.34
CA GLN A 168 1.77 -24.13 1.14
C GLN A 168 1.72 -23.75 2.63
N VAL A 169 1.21 -22.55 2.93
CA VAL A 169 0.98 -22.09 4.30
C VAL A 169 -0.11 -22.94 4.97
N SER A 170 -0.02 -23.11 6.29
CA SER A 170 -0.88 -24.04 7.05
C SER A 170 -2.21 -23.43 7.52
N CYS A 171 -2.28 -22.11 7.66
CA CYS A 171 -3.47 -21.42 8.13
C CYS A 171 -4.33 -20.90 6.95
N PRO A 172 -5.63 -20.63 7.18
CA PRO A 172 -6.49 -19.97 6.20
C PRO A 172 -5.95 -18.66 5.70
N VAL A 173 -6.17 -18.36 4.40
CA VAL A 173 -5.79 -17.11 3.76
C VAL A 173 -7.06 -16.41 3.26
N GLU A 174 -7.37 -15.27 3.85
CA GLU A 174 -8.52 -14.43 3.48
C GLU A 174 -8.07 -13.24 2.63
N VAL A 175 -8.76 -12.98 1.52
CA VAL A 175 -8.43 -11.83 0.65
C VAL A 175 -9.22 -10.61 1.10
N ILE A 176 -8.55 -9.67 1.76
CA ILE A 176 -9.14 -8.42 2.22
C ILE A 176 -8.23 -7.25 1.81
N PRO A 177 -8.61 -6.49 0.78
CA PRO A 177 -7.87 -5.30 0.38
C PRO A 177 -7.80 -4.27 1.51
N SER A 178 -6.62 -3.67 1.71
CA SER A 178 -6.45 -2.55 2.62
C SER A 178 -7.32 -1.36 2.19
N GLY A 179 -7.97 -0.73 3.15
CA GLY A 179 -8.90 0.35 2.90
C GLY A 179 -8.23 1.71 2.75
N ILE A 180 -8.81 2.56 1.91
CA ILE A 180 -8.47 3.98 1.80
C ILE A 180 -9.61 4.86 2.28
N HIS A 181 -9.29 6.09 2.64
CA HIS A 181 -10.29 7.11 3.01
C HIS A 181 -10.84 7.75 1.74
N LEU A 182 -11.95 7.18 1.21
CA LEU A 182 -12.52 7.60 -0.09
C LEU A 182 -12.87 9.08 -0.14
N GLU A 183 -13.46 9.61 0.93
CA GLU A 183 -13.96 11.00 1.00
C GLU A 183 -12.85 12.00 0.73
N LYS A 184 -11.62 11.71 1.16
CA LYS A 184 -10.45 12.55 0.91
C LYS A 184 -10.20 12.78 -0.58
N TYR A 185 -10.42 11.76 -1.41
CA TYR A 185 -10.20 11.81 -2.85
C TYR A 185 -11.44 12.29 -3.61
N GLN A 186 -12.63 11.95 -3.13
CA GLN A 186 -13.92 12.37 -3.72
C GLN A 186 -14.18 13.86 -3.51
N LEU A 187 -13.84 14.41 -2.35
CA LEU A 187 -13.97 15.84 -2.04
C LEU A 187 -13.14 16.72 -2.97
N CYS A 188 -11.98 16.25 -3.42
CA CYS A 188 -11.14 16.98 -4.37
C CYS A 188 -11.84 17.30 -5.70
N LYS A 189 -12.89 16.53 -6.08
CA LYS A 189 -13.68 16.79 -7.29
C LYS A 189 -14.60 18.02 -7.19
N LYS A 190 -14.93 18.46 -5.98
CA LYS A 190 -15.85 19.61 -5.75
C LYS A 190 -15.18 20.95 -5.99
N GLU A 191 -13.87 20.99 -6.06
CA GLU A 191 -13.09 22.20 -6.28
C GLU A 191 -12.39 22.13 -7.64
N ASP A 192 -12.04 23.30 -8.20
CA ASP A 192 -11.31 23.37 -9.49
C ASP A 192 -9.80 23.09 -9.30
N TRP A 193 -9.50 21.97 -8.60
CA TRP A 193 -8.10 21.55 -8.34
C TRP A 193 -7.36 21.19 -9.61
N ARG A 194 -8.05 20.63 -10.61
CA ARG A 194 -7.47 20.37 -11.92
C ARG A 194 -6.79 21.61 -12.50
N LYS A 195 -7.53 22.72 -12.53
CA LYS A 195 -7.05 23.99 -13.06
C LYS A 195 -5.94 24.57 -12.21
N LYS A 196 -6.10 24.56 -10.87
CA LYS A 196 -5.11 25.09 -9.93
C LYS A 196 -3.77 24.33 -10.04
N ILE A 197 -3.78 23.00 -9.99
CA ILE A 197 -2.54 22.20 -10.05
C ILE A 197 -1.90 22.28 -11.42
N ARG A 198 -2.68 22.24 -12.52
CA ARG A 198 -2.12 22.42 -13.86
C ARG A 198 -1.45 23.79 -14.02
N MET A 199 -2.05 24.85 -13.53
CA MET A 199 -1.47 26.20 -13.56
C MET A 199 -0.18 26.25 -12.72
N GLN A 200 -0.18 25.66 -11.52
CA GLN A 200 1.01 25.57 -10.65
C GLN A 200 2.17 24.83 -11.32
N LEU A 201 1.87 23.77 -12.08
CA LEU A 201 2.84 22.96 -12.79
C LEU A 201 3.20 23.49 -14.19
N GLY A 202 2.60 24.60 -14.63
CA GLY A 202 2.83 25.16 -15.96
C GLY A 202 2.24 24.32 -17.10
N ILE A 203 1.20 23.53 -16.83
CA ILE A 203 0.55 22.64 -17.79
C ILE A 203 -0.67 23.32 -18.43
N SER A 204 -0.77 23.25 -19.77
CA SER A 204 -1.97 23.72 -20.46
C SER A 204 -3.21 22.94 -20.01
N GLN A 205 -4.37 23.64 -19.93
CA GLN A 205 -5.64 23.02 -19.55
C GLN A 205 -6.08 21.93 -20.55
N ASP A 206 -5.70 22.06 -21.83
CA ASP A 206 -6.06 21.14 -22.91
C ASP A 206 -5.05 19.99 -23.09
N ALA A 207 -3.93 20.02 -22.35
CA ALA A 207 -2.93 18.96 -22.44
C ALA A 207 -3.48 17.63 -21.88
N LEU A 208 -3.16 16.51 -22.53
CA LEU A 208 -3.36 15.19 -21.96
C LEU A 208 -2.28 14.93 -20.90
N VAL A 209 -2.70 14.67 -19.67
CA VAL A 209 -1.81 14.48 -18.53
C VAL A 209 -1.94 13.06 -18.00
N LEU A 210 -0.82 12.35 -18.00
CA LEU A 210 -0.64 11.10 -17.30
C LEU A 210 -0.09 11.39 -15.91
N VAL A 211 -0.66 10.82 -14.86
CA VAL A 211 -0.18 11.02 -13.49
C VAL A 211 0.28 9.71 -12.89
N TYR A 212 1.46 9.69 -12.32
CA TYR A 212 1.98 8.65 -11.44
C TYR A 212 2.06 9.22 -10.02
N VAL A 213 1.66 8.43 -9.04
CA VAL A 213 1.80 8.77 -7.61
C VAL A 213 2.45 7.60 -6.90
N GLY A 214 3.56 7.86 -6.20
CA GLY A 214 4.21 6.81 -5.42
C GLY A 214 5.67 7.08 -5.13
N ARG A 215 6.28 6.15 -4.41
CA ARG A 215 7.70 6.19 -4.10
C ARG A 215 8.55 6.01 -5.37
N MET A 216 9.55 6.88 -5.55
CA MET A 216 10.51 6.77 -6.64
C MET A 216 11.56 5.71 -6.30
N ALA A 217 11.27 4.46 -6.68
CA ALA A 217 12.10 3.30 -6.36
C ALA A 217 12.19 2.36 -7.57
N LYS A 218 13.28 1.59 -7.62
CA LYS A 218 13.60 0.75 -8.79
C LYS A 218 12.53 -0.29 -9.07
N GLU A 219 11.95 -0.88 -8.03
CA GLU A 219 10.88 -1.89 -8.14
C GLU A 219 9.56 -1.33 -8.70
N LYS A 220 9.41 0.00 -8.78
CA LYS A 220 8.24 0.64 -9.40
C LYS A 220 8.34 0.78 -10.92
N ASN A 221 9.49 0.43 -11.49
CA ASN A 221 9.73 0.38 -12.93
C ASN A 221 9.33 1.67 -13.70
N ILE A 222 9.55 2.84 -13.07
CA ILE A 222 9.17 4.14 -13.66
C ILE A 222 9.98 4.42 -14.94
N GLU A 223 11.15 3.79 -15.09
CA GLU A 223 11.96 3.88 -16.31
C GLU A 223 11.16 3.48 -17.55
N GLU A 224 10.30 2.46 -17.47
CA GLU A 224 9.44 2.05 -18.56
C GLU A 224 8.47 3.16 -18.98
N LEU A 225 7.88 3.87 -18.01
CA LEU A 225 7.02 5.02 -18.30
C LEU A 225 7.81 6.14 -18.99
N LEU A 226 9.07 6.41 -18.57
CA LEU A 226 9.92 7.40 -19.22
C LEU A 226 10.29 7.00 -20.65
N GLU A 227 10.59 5.73 -20.90
CA GLU A 227 10.87 5.22 -22.24
C GLU A 227 9.64 5.32 -23.16
N TYR A 228 8.44 5.02 -22.66
CA TYR A 228 7.22 5.16 -23.44
C TYR A 228 6.80 6.61 -23.66
N GLN A 229 7.19 7.50 -22.73
CA GLN A 229 6.95 8.93 -22.84
C GLN A 229 7.70 9.57 -24.01
N GLN A 230 8.79 8.98 -24.52
CA GLN A 230 9.46 9.47 -25.72
C GLN A 230 8.52 9.54 -26.94
N ASP A 231 7.62 8.59 -27.06
CA ASP A 231 6.65 8.56 -28.17
C ASP A 231 5.34 9.26 -27.81
N ALA A 232 4.83 9.08 -26.60
CA ALA A 232 3.66 9.78 -26.12
C ALA A 232 3.86 11.30 -26.11
N GLY A 233 5.02 11.77 -25.67
CA GLY A 233 5.39 13.19 -25.61
C GLY A 233 5.42 13.89 -26.95
N LYS A 234 5.76 13.19 -28.07
CA LYS A 234 5.70 13.73 -29.44
C LYS A 234 4.29 14.22 -29.81
N SER A 235 3.27 13.65 -29.19
CA SER A 235 1.86 14.05 -29.38
C SER A 235 1.33 14.99 -28.29
N GLY A 236 2.21 15.66 -27.53
CA GLY A 236 1.86 16.66 -26.54
C GLY A 236 1.34 16.10 -25.21
N VAL A 237 1.61 14.82 -24.92
CA VAL A 237 1.27 14.18 -23.65
C VAL A 237 2.29 14.60 -22.58
N ILE A 238 1.81 14.96 -21.39
CA ILE A 238 2.63 15.30 -20.23
C ILE A 238 2.56 14.17 -19.21
N LEU A 239 3.70 13.77 -18.65
CA LEU A 239 3.80 12.82 -17.54
C LEU A 239 4.16 13.58 -16.26
N VAL A 240 3.29 13.51 -15.26
CA VAL A 240 3.52 14.09 -13.92
C VAL A 240 3.86 12.96 -12.97
N LEU A 241 5.04 13.04 -12.36
CA LEU A 241 5.56 12.07 -11.40
C LEU A 241 5.49 12.70 -10.01
N VAL A 242 4.51 12.24 -9.21
CA VAL A 242 4.25 12.75 -7.85
C VAL A 242 4.88 11.81 -6.83
N GLY A 243 5.79 12.35 -6.04
CA GLY A 243 6.47 11.61 -4.99
C GLY A 243 7.98 11.80 -5.00
N ASP A 244 8.64 11.09 -4.09
CA ASP A 244 10.10 11.13 -3.91
C ASP A 244 10.61 9.71 -3.62
N GLY A 245 11.92 9.52 -3.61
CA GLY A 245 12.53 8.26 -3.27
C GLY A 245 13.97 8.11 -3.73
N PRO A 246 14.64 7.03 -3.33
CA PRO A 246 16.07 6.85 -3.55
C PRO A 246 16.46 6.79 -5.04
N TYR A 247 15.52 6.51 -5.93
CA TYR A 247 15.78 6.37 -7.37
C TYR A 247 15.45 7.65 -8.17
N LEU A 248 15.06 8.74 -7.50
CA LEU A 248 14.73 10.01 -8.17
C LEU A 248 15.91 10.62 -8.93
N PRO A 249 17.17 10.62 -8.43
CA PRO A 249 18.31 11.17 -9.17
C PRO A 249 18.54 10.45 -10.51
N GLU A 250 18.45 9.13 -10.53
CA GLU A 250 18.61 8.32 -11.74
C GLU A 250 17.50 8.60 -12.76
N MET A 251 16.26 8.76 -12.31
CA MET A 251 15.15 9.12 -13.19
C MET A 251 15.31 10.52 -13.80
N LYS A 252 15.78 11.51 -13.03
CA LYS A 252 16.06 12.84 -13.55
C LYS A 252 17.14 12.77 -14.64
N LYS A 253 18.22 12.03 -14.41
CA LYS A 253 19.26 11.77 -15.41
C LYS A 253 18.68 11.11 -16.66
N LYS A 254 17.82 10.09 -16.51
CA LYS A 254 17.15 9.43 -17.63
C LYS A 254 16.28 10.39 -18.44
N VAL A 255 15.56 11.32 -17.78
CA VAL A 255 14.76 12.36 -18.46
C VAL A 255 15.65 13.28 -19.32
N GLU A 256 16.84 13.65 -18.84
CA GLU A 256 17.82 14.44 -19.61
C GLU A 256 18.35 13.64 -20.81
N GLU A 257 18.79 12.40 -20.61
CA GLU A 257 19.27 11.51 -21.66
C GLU A 257 18.23 11.29 -22.78
N LEU A 258 16.97 11.11 -22.39
CA LEU A 258 15.84 10.92 -23.31
C LEU A 258 15.28 12.24 -23.88
N LYS A 259 15.80 13.40 -23.46
CA LYS A 259 15.36 14.75 -23.86
C LYS A 259 13.88 15.02 -23.57
N LEU A 260 13.40 14.58 -22.43
CA LEU A 260 11.99 14.64 -22.00
C LEU A 260 11.66 15.81 -21.09
N ALA A 261 12.58 16.76 -20.86
CA ALA A 261 12.41 17.87 -19.91
C ALA A 261 11.14 18.72 -20.13
N LYS A 262 10.60 18.75 -21.35
CA LYS A 262 9.36 19.47 -21.68
C LYS A 262 8.08 18.65 -21.43
N ASN A 263 8.21 17.33 -21.26
CA ASN A 263 7.06 16.39 -21.21
C ASN A 263 6.99 15.60 -19.92
N VAL A 264 7.94 15.77 -18.99
CA VAL A 264 7.99 15.09 -17.70
C VAL A 264 8.19 16.12 -16.58
N ILE A 265 7.32 16.06 -15.59
CA ILE A 265 7.35 16.96 -14.42
C ILE A 265 7.49 16.11 -13.16
N PHE A 266 8.49 16.44 -12.33
CA PHE A 266 8.64 15.87 -11.00
C PHE A 266 8.14 16.88 -9.97
N THR A 267 7.20 16.47 -9.11
CA THR A 267 6.70 17.36 -8.05
C THR A 267 7.52 17.28 -6.76
N GLY A 268 8.30 16.19 -6.58
CA GLY A 268 8.87 15.84 -5.28
C GLY A 268 7.82 15.29 -4.31
N MET A 269 8.20 15.18 -3.04
CA MET A 269 7.31 14.71 -1.98
C MET A 269 6.15 15.68 -1.79
N ILE A 270 4.94 15.14 -1.79
CA ILE A 270 3.70 15.86 -1.47
C ILE A 270 3.16 15.30 -0.15
N ILE A 271 2.70 16.17 0.72
CA ILE A 271 2.10 15.74 1.98
C ILE A 271 0.82 14.94 1.72
N PRO A 272 0.53 13.91 2.55
CA PRO A 272 -0.59 13.01 2.30
C PRO A 272 -1.94 13.72 2.11
N GLU A 273 -2.15 14.84 2.79
CA GLU A 273 -3.39 15.63 2.74
C GLU A 273 -3.63 16.26 1.35
N GLU A 274 -2.57 16.58 0.63
CA GLU A 274 -2.64 17.27 -0.67
C GLU A 274 -2.55 16.33 -1.88
N VAL A 275 -2.14 15.07 -1.68
CA VAL A 275 -1.96 14.10 -2.78
C VAL A 275 -3.21 13.97 -3.64
N GLY A 276 -4.41 14.03 -3.02
CA GLY A 276 -5.69 13.99 -3.72
C GLY A 276 -5.85 15.07 -4.79
N HIS A 277 -5.27 16.26 -4.58
CA HIS A 277 -5.32 17.37 -5.53
C HIS A 277 -4.51 17.08 -6.80
N TYR A 278 -3.37 16.38 -6.64
CA TYR A 278 -2.50 16.05 -7.77
C TYR A 278 -3.09 14.98 -8.69
N TYR A 279 -3.89 14.06 -8.15
CA TYR A 279 -4.66 13.14 -9.01
C TYR A 279 -5.56 13.93 -9.97
N GLN A 280 -6.20 15.03 -9.52
CA GLN A 280 -7.09 15.83 -10.36
C GLN A 280 -6.38 16.52 -11.54
N ALA A 281 -5.06 16.68 -11.49
CA ALA A 281 -4.31 17.19 -12.65
C ALA A 281 -4.29 16.19 -13.82
N GLY A 282 -4.42 14.88 -13.52
CA GLY A 282 -4.34 13.79 -14.49
C GLY A 282 -5.62 13.54 -15.28
N ASP A 283 -5.47 12.96 -16.44
CA ASP A 283 -6.54 12.36 -17.25
C ASP A 283 -6.56 10.85 -17.08
N LEU A 284 -5.37 10.24 -16.97
CA LEU A 284 -5.16 8.83 -16.70
C LEU A 284 -4.09 8.69 -15.61
N PHE A 285 -4.30 7.75 -14.70
CA PHE A 285 -3.25 7.30 -13.78
C PHE A 285 -2.43 6.21 -14.46
N VAL A 286 -1.10 6.31 -14.38
CA VAL A 286 -0.20 5.35 -15.02
C VAL A 286 0.72 4.67 -14.01
N SER A 287 0.96 3.38 -14.21
CA SER A 287 1.94 2.61 -13.43
C SER A 287 2.54 1.47 -14.26
N ALA A 288 3.85 1.29 -14.14
CA ALA A 288 4.56 0.14 -14.71
C ALA A 288 5.03 -0.86 -13.63
N SER A 289 4.56 -0.69 -12.40
CA SER A 289 4.92 -1.58 -11.28
C SER A 289 4.31 -2.97 -11.47
N THR A 290 5.11 -4.01 -11.23
CA THR A 290 4.68 -5.41 -11.14
C THR A 290 4.96 -6.01 -9.75
N SER A 291 5.42 -5.17 -8.81
CA SER A 291 5.79 -5.54 -7.44
C SER A 291 4.74 -5.17 -6.39
N GLU A 292 3.55 -4.73 -6.82
CA GLU A 292 2.51 -4.35 -5.87
C GLU A 292 1.88 -5.57 -5.19
N THR A 293 1.61 -5.45 -3.91
CA THR A 293 0.76 -6.38 -3.18
C THR A 293 -0.72 -6.10 -3.44
N GLN A 294 -1.08 -4.82 -3.47
CA GLN A 294 -2.41 -4.30 -3.80
C GLN A 294 -2.34 -3.05 -4.67
N GLY A 295 -1.40 -2.14 -4.33
CA GLY A 295 -1.28 -0.82 -4.95
C GLY A 295 -2.38 0.14 -4.49
N MET A 296 -2.25 0.69 -3.29
CA MET A 296 -3.24 1.63 -2.73
C MET A 296 -3.45 2.84 -3.63
N THR A 297 -2.41 3.28 -4.34
CA THR A 297 -2.48 4.40 -5.30
C THR A 297 -3.43 4.14 -6.46
N TYR A 298 -3.68 2.88 -6.84
CA TYR A 298 -4.71 2.53 -7.81
C TYR A 298 -6.11 2.83 -7.27
N ALA A 299 -6.38 2.44 -6.02
CA ALA A 299 -7.65 2.73 -5.36
C ALA A 299 -7.84 4.25 -5.17
N GLU A 300 -6.78 4.98 -4.84
CA GLU A 300 -6.79 6.45 -4.69
C GLU A 300 -7.11 7.15 -6.03
N ALA A 301 -6.46 6.72 -7.14
CA ALA A 301 -6.74 7.22 -8.47
C ALA A 301 -8.20 6.97 -8.88
N LEU A 302 -8.69 5.74 -8.68
CA LEU A 302 -10.08 5.38 -8.93
C LEU A 302 -11.04 6.22 -8.11
N ALA A 303 -10.79 6.40 -6.81
CA ALA A 303 -11.60 7.24 -5.93
C ALA A 303 -11.63 8.72 -6.39
N SER A 304 -10.50 9.20 -6.95
CA SER A 304 -10.41 10.51 -7.60
C SER A 304 -11.16 10.58 -8.94
N GLY A 305 -11.71 9.46 -9.43
CA GLY A 305 -12.36 9.36 -10.73
C GLY A 305 -11.38 9.38 -11.90
N ILE A 306 -10.15 9.00 -11.68
CA ILE A 306 -9.10 8.94 -12.72
C ILE A 306 -8.95 7.48 -13.17
N PRO A 307 -9.25 7.16 -14.45
CA PRO A 307 -9.09 5.81 -14.97
C PRO A 307 -7.63 5.37 -14.99
N LEU A 308 -7.41 4.06 -14.85
CA LEU A 308 -6.09 3.47 -14.77
C LEU A 308 -5.55 3.08 -16.16
N LEU A 309 -4.26 3.28 -16.42
CA LEU A 309 -3.52 2.67 -17.52
C LEU A 309 -2.23 2.06 -16.94
N CYS A 310 -2.30 0.78 -16.58
CA CYS A 310 -1.28 0.14 -15.78
C CYS A 310 -0.72 -1.11 -16.47
N ARG A 311 0.56 -1.40 -16.21
CA ARG A 311 1.14 -2.66 -16.63
C ARG A 311 0.38 -3.82 -16.00
N ARG A 312 0.14 -4.88 -16.80
CA ARG A 312 -0.59 -6.05 -16.32
C ARG A 312 0.11 -6.68 -15.13
N ASP A 313 -0.65 -6.84 -14.07
CA ASP A 313 -0.19 -7.48 -12.83
C ASP A 313 -1.36 -8.19 -12.14
N GLY A 314 -1.07 -9.31 -11.46
CA GLY A 314 -2.09 -10.09 -10.76
C GLY A 314 -2.85 -9.32 -9.66
N CYS A 315 -2.28 -8.24 -9.10
CA CYS A 315 -3.00 -7.41 -8.15
C CYS A 315 -4.11 -6.56 -8.79
N LEU A 316 -4.07 -6.38 -10.12
CA LEU A 316 -5.04 -5.60 -10.88
C LEU A 316 -6.20 -6.45 -11.44
N GLU A 317 -6.16 -7.79 -11.35
CA GLU A 317 -7.19 -8.67 -11.92
C GLU A 317 -8.62 -8.31 -11.50
N GLN A 318 -8.79 -7.87 -10.23
CA GLN A 318 -10.09 -7.44 -9.71
C GLN A 318 -10.22 -5.91 -9.55
N VAL A 319 -9.22 -5.15 -9.96
CA VAL A 319 -9.18 -3.69 -9.83
C VAL A 319 -9.55 -3.02 -11.13
N VAL A 320 -8.97 -3.48 -12.25
CA VAL A 320 -9.17 -2.91 -13.58
C VAL A 320 -10.09 -3.81 -14.42
N THR A 321 -11.16 -3.21 -14.91
CA THR A 321 -11.99 -3.76 -15.99
C THR A 321 -11.71 -2.97 -17.25
N ASP A 322 -11.04 -3.62 -18.23
CA ASP A 322 -10.61 -2.99 -19.47
C ASP A 322 -11.78 -2.29 -20.19
N GLY A 323 -11.57 -1.03 -20.56
CA GLY A 323 -12.57 -0.20 -21.23
C GLY A 323 -13.69 0.36 -20.32
N GLU A 324 -13.70 0.00 -19.04
CA GLU A 324 -14.70 0.49 -18.07
C GLU A 324 -14.15 1.52 -17.08
N ASN A 325 -13.11 1.16 -16.32
CA ASN A 325 -12.47 2.02 -15.35
C ASN A 325 -10.97 2.20 -15.61
N GLY A 326 -10.50 1.72 -16.75
CA GLY A 326 -9.10 1.81 -17.17
C GLY A 326 -8.73 0.72 -18.16
N TRP A 327 -7.44 0.46 -18.29
CA TRP A 327 -6.85 -0.58 -19.11
C TRP A 327 -5.59 -1.15 -18.49
N GLN A 328 -5.30 -2.40 -18.79
CA GLN A 328 -4.01 -3.00 -18.56
C GLN A 328 -3.25 -3.14 -19.88
N TYR A 329 -1.93 -2.96 -19.85
CA TYR A 329 -1.07 -3.14 -21.02
C TYR A 329 0.05 -4.16 -20.73
N ASP A 330 0.50 -4.84 -21.79
CA ASP A 330 1.60 -5.79 -21.72
C ASP A 330 2.88 -5.28 -22.39
N LYS A 331 2.75 -4.36 -23.34
CA LYS A 331 3.86 -3.80 -24.14
C LYS A 331 3.59 -2.35 -24.53
N LYS A 332 4.64 -1.69 -25.03
CA LYS A 332 4.62 -0.27 -25.41
C LYS A 332 3.50 0.07 -26.40
N GLU A 333 3.28 -0.79 -27.40
CA GLU A 333 2.27 -0.55 -28.43
C GLU A 333 0.86 -0.49 -27.83
N ASP A 334 0.56 -1.38 -26.88
CA ASP A 334 -0.72 -1.39 -26.17
C ASP A 334 -0.90 -0.09 -25.36
N TYR A 335 0.15 0.30 -24.60
CA TYR A 335 0.15 1.55 -23.82
C TYR A 335 -0.14 2.78 -24.70
N LEU A 336 0.59 2.92 -25.81
CA LEU A 336 0.40 4.03 -26.74
C LEU A 336 -0.97 3.99 -27.43
N MET A 337 -1.47 2.81 -27.78
CA MET A 337 -2.80 2.62 -28.36
C MET A 337 -3.89 3.11 -27.39
N ARG A 338 -3.81 2.79 -26.09
CA ARG A 338 -4.78 3.24 -25.08
C ARG A 338 -4.75 4.75 -24.87
N ILE A 339 -3.58 5.37 -24.96
CA ILE A 339 -3.46 6.84 -24.94
C ILE A 339 -4.18 7.44 -26.17
N GLN A 340 -4.03 6.86 -27.35
CA GLN A 340 -4.71 7.34 -28.55
C GLN A 340 -6.23 7.10 -28.48
N GLU A 341 -6.65 5.95 -27.95
CA GLU A 341 -8.06 5.65 -27.69
C GLU A 341 -8.67 6.71 -26.77
N TRP A 342 -8.03 7.02 -25.62
CA TRP A 342 -8.46 8.08 -24.72
C TRP A 342 -8.56 9.44 -25.41
N LYS A 343 -7.57 9.79 -26.25
CA LYS A 343 -7.59 11.04 -27.02
C LYS A 343 -8.78 11.11 -27.99
N GLY A 344 -9.10 10.00 -28.63
CA GLY A 344 -10.23 9.89 -29.57
C GLY A 344 -11.61 9.86 -28.92
N MET A 345 -11.69 9.61 -27.59
CA MET A 345 -12.97 9.59 -26.90
C MET A 345 -13.58 10.98 -26.79
N GLY A 346 -14.88 11.08 -27.06
CA GLY A 346 -15.67 12.27 -26.75
C GLY A 346 -15.85 12.46 -25.23
N GLU A 347 -16.17 13.69 -24.83
CA GLU A 347 -16.34 14.08 -23.41
C GLU A 347 -17.30 13.17 -22.64
N ASN A 348 -18.44 12.80 -23.25
CA ASN A 348 -19.42 11.88 -22.65
C ASN A 348 -18.84 10.49 -22.36
N ALA A 349 -18.00 9.94 -23.26
CA ALA A 349 -17.38 8.63 -23.06
C ALA A 349 -16.32 8.67 -21.95
N ARG A 350 -15.50 9.73 -21.94
CA ARG A 350 -14.53 9.98 -20.86
C ARG A 350 -15.24 10.13 -19.51
N GLY A 351 -16.29 10.93 -19.43
CA GLY A 351 -17.07 11.12 -18.21
C GLY A 351 -17.71 9.84 -17.69
N LYS A 352 -18.17 8.95 -18.57
CA LYS A 352 -18.68 7.62 -18.19
C LYS A 352 -17.57 6.75 -17.58
N MET A 353 -16.40 6.72 -18.18
CA MET A 353 -15.26 5.94 -17.68
C MET A 353 -14.77 6.48 -16.32
N GLN A 354 -14.65 7.80 -16.17
CA GLN A 354 -14.30 8.47 -14.92
C GLN A 354 -15.32 8.15 -13.80
N ASN A 355 -16.60 8.12 -14.14
CA ASN A 355 -17.66 7.76 -13.19
C ASN A 355 -17.57 6.29 -12.76
N LYS A 356 -17.34 5.38 -13.72
CA LYS A 356 -17.10 3.96 -13.42
C LYS A 356 -15.85 3.76 -12.57
N ALA A 357 -14.77 4.51 -12.83
CA ALA A 357 -13.59 4.52 -11.99
C ALA A 357 -13.94 4.88 -10.53
N ALA A 358 -14.65 5.98 -10.33
CA ALA A 358 -15.05 6.40 -8.99
C ALA A 358 -15.94 5.37 -8.26
N ILE A 359 -16.90 4.77 -8.95
CA ILE A 359 -17.76 3.71 -8.38
C ILE A 359 -16.96 2.47 -8.02
N SER A 360 -16.02 2.07 -8.87
CA SER A 360 -15.20 0.89 -8.62
C SER A 360 -14.27 1.00 -7.40
N ALA A 361 -14.04 2.23 -6.90
CA ALA A 361 -13.27 2.45 -5.69
C ALA A 361 -14.01 2.11 -4.39
N GLU A 362 -15.35 2.06 -4.40
CA GLU A 362 -16.17 1.84 -3.20
C GLU A 362 -15.79 0.58 -2.40
N LYS A 363 -15.39 -0.48 -3.12
CA LYS A 363 -14.94 -1.73 -2.49
C LYS A 363 -13.64 -1.57 -1.67
N PHE A 364 -12.87 -0.50 -1.89
CA PHE A 364 -11.64 -0.17 -1.18
C PHE A 364 -11.86 0.84 -0.06
N SER A 365 -13.11 1.12 0.35
CA SER A 365 -13.35 2.02 1.48
C SER A 365 -12.76 1.48 2.78
N SER A 366 -12.25 2.36 3.63
CA SER A 366 -11.74 1.98 4.95
C SER A 366 -12.82 1.35 5.84
N GLY A 367 -14.09 1.74 5.65
CA GLY A 367 -15.24 1.12 6.33
C GLY A 367 -15.44 -0.34 5.94
N ASN A 368 -15.47 -0.66 4.64
CA ASN A 368 -15.57 -2.04 4.14
C ASN A 368 -14.38 -2.90 4.58
N PHE A 369 -13.17 -2.32 4.56
CA PHE A 369 -11.97 -2.98 5.03
C PHE A 369 -12.11 -3.38 6.51
N ALA A 370 -12.44 -2.42 7.38
CA ALA A 370 -12.57 -2.66 8.81
C ALA A 370 -13.69 -3.67 9.12
N GLU A 371 -14.86 -3.59 8.45
CA GLU A 371 -15.96 -4.54 8.62
C GLU A 371 -15.55 -5.98 8.31
N ARG A 372 -14.80 -6.18 7.22
CA ARG A 372 -14.33 -7.52 6.83
C ARG A 372 -13.28 -8.05 7.80
N VAL A 373 -12.37 -7.20 8.27
CA VAL A 373 -11.36 -7.57 9.27
C VAL A 373 -12.02 -7.88 10.61
N GLU A 374 -13.00 -7.10 11.03
CA GLU A 374 -13.78 -7.31 12.26
C GLU A 374 -14.47 -8.69 12.26
N LYS A 375 -15.07 -9.10 11.13
CA LYS A 375 -15.66 -10.44 10.99
C LYS A 375 -14.64 -11.56 11.21
N ILE A 376 -13.41 -11.39 10.71
CA ILE A 376 -12.32 -12.34 10.97
C ILE A 376 -11.99 -12.36 12.47
N TYR A 377 -11.88 -11.20 13.11
CA TYR A 377 -11.61 -11.14 14.55
C TYR A 377 -12.66 -11.90 15.36
N GLU A 378 -13.94 -11.64 15.10
CA GLU A 378 -15.03 -12.33 15.79
C GLU A 378 -14.99 -13.85 15.60
N GLN A 379 -14.72 -14.31 14.38
CA GLN A 379 -14.58 -15.73 14.08
C GLN A 379 -13.43 -16.36 14.86
N GLN A 380 -12.26 -15.72 14.85
CA GLN A 380 -11.07 -16.28 15.50
C GLN A 380 -11.21 -16.25 17.04
N ILE A 381 -11.77 -15.19 17.62
CA ILE A 381 -12.03 -15.12 19.07
C ILE A 381 -13.00 -16.21 19.49
N ARG A 382 -14.10 -16.44 18.74
CA ARG A 382 -15.06 -17.50 19.04
C ARG A 382 -14.42 -18.88 18.95
N LYS A 383 -13.73 -19.17 17.84
CA LYS A 383 -13.03 -20.44 17.62
C LYS A 383 -12.04 -20.73 18.75
N TYR A 384 -11.18 -19.77 19.05
CA TYR A 384 -10.13 -19.89 20.06
C TYR A 384 -10.69 -20.14 21.49
N ARG A 385 -11.83 -19.49 21.82
CA ARG A 385 -12.52 -19.73 23.09
C ARG A 385 -13.11 -21.14 23.17
N TYR A 386 -13.66 -21.66 22.08
CA TYR A 386 -14.19 -23.04 22.06
C TYR A 386 -13.09 -24.09 22.17
N GLU A 387 -11.99 -23.93 21.45
CA GLU A 387 -10.86 -24.86 21.46
C GLU A 387 -10.11 -24.89 22.80
N ASN A 388 -10.11 -23.81 23.56
CA ASN A 388 -9.47 -23.73 24.88
C ASN A 388 -10.44 -23.99 26.06
N ALA A 389 -11.74 -24.17 25.80
CA ALA A 389 -12.74 -24.53 26.82
C ALA A 389 -13.05 -26.03 26.83
N ALA A 390 -12.55 -26.80 25.85
CA ALA A 390 -12.66 -28.26 25.74
C ALA A 390 -11.39 -28.94 26.26
#